data_6edc8824d48a5b0a09ffb8bcd022f4ee
#
_entry.id   6edc8824d48a5b0a09ffb8bcd022f4ee
#
_cell.length_a   1.000
_cell.length_b   1.000
_cell.length_c   1.000
_cell.angle_alpha   90.00
_cell.angle_beta   90.00
_cell.angle_gamma   90.00
#
_symmetry.space_group_name_H-M   'P 1'
#
loop_
_entity.id
_entity.type
_entity.pdbx_description
1 polymer ?
#
loop_
_entity_poly.entity_id
_entity_poly.type
_entity_poly.pdbx_seq_one_letter_code
_entity_poly.pdbx_strand_id
1 'polypeptide(L)'
;MNSLTIVLIAFLVLLPGLNANTIALAAETNTSAVVEFEGTVVPSREAEITPIVSGWLENINFVPGQIVRKGDVLFEFHKLPSQLRIKLAEAQLAAALASLNSAEAKLARATKLKSRNIVSVADFDLAKAARDMADAIVEQAKATIDLNALGLMQMTQIAPFSGMMSEPLVKENGWKDIGGSGRDGITMAVLTQLDPIWVASEVPYSIYIKRRKIFKTDEATAKGVVLQIILPGGEIYPHEGRLISGGYKFDEDTQKIKVWAEFANPDLLLRPGLKVTLRSRLATSNPD
;
A
#
# COMPACT_ATOMS: atom_id res chain seq x y z
N MET A 1 -19.42 23.74 86.48
CA MET A 1 -20.72 23.37 87.11
C MET A 1 -21.26 22.18 86.31
N ASN A 2 -21.36 21.08 87.04
CA ASN A 2 -22.22 19.89 86.94
C ASN A 2 -22.14 19.08 85.61
N SER A 3 -21.47 17.97 85.62
CA SER A 3 -21.86 16.63 86.15
C SER A 3 -23.11 16.05 85.44
N LEU A 4 -22.91 14.94 84.71
CA LEU A 4 -23.38 13.66 85.26
C LEU A 4 -22.91 12.49 84.33
N THR A 5 -22.21 11.59 84.98
CA THR A 5 -21.83 10.26 84.57
C THR A 5 -23.02 9.33 84.57
N ILE A 6 -23.27 8.48 83.57
CA ILE A 6 -23.98 7.21 83.81
C ILE A 6 -23.30 6.14 82.99
N VAL A 7 -22.71 5.18 83.68
CA VAL A 7 -22.23 3.87 83.31
C VAL A 7 -23.42 2.95 83.09
N LEU A 8 -23.48 2.16 82.04
CA LEU A 8 -24.23 0.91 82.03
C LEU A 8 -23.44 -0.20 81.37
N ILE A 9 -23.29 -1.23 82.16
CA ILE A 9 -22.52 -2.45 81.96
C ILE A 9 -23.33 -3.50 81.19
N ALA A 10 -22.66 -4.19 80.35
CA ALA A 10 -22.79 -5.60 79.92
C ALA A 10 -24.11 -6.16 79.39
N PHE A 11 -24.01 -6.78 78.24
CA PHE A 11 -24.32 -8.21 78.18
C PHE A 11 -23.61 -8.86 76.98
N LEU A 12 -22.71 -9.74 77.30
CA LEU A 12 -22.01 -10.63 76.37
C LEU A 12 -22.95 -11.79 76.00
N VAL A 13 -23.34 -11.91 74.72
CA VAL A 13 -23.91 -13.16 74.22
C VAL A 13 -23.06 -13.67 73.14
N LEU A 14 -22.37 -14.71 73.46
CA LEU A 14 -21.55 -15.58 72.60
C LEU A 14 -22.48 -16.38 71.69
N LEU A 15 -22.39 -16.19 70.34
CA LEU A 15 -22.88 -17.16 69.36
C LEU A 15 -21.74 -17.54 68.44
N PRO A 16 -21.39 -18.82 68.36
CA PRO A 16 -20.36 -19.33 67.48
C PRO A 16 -20.97 -19.65 66.13
N GLY A 17 -20.28 -19.30 65.08
CA GLY A 17 -20.51 -19.89 63.76
C GLY A 17 -20.94 -18.94 62.65
N LEU A 18 -20.05 -18.08 62.22
CA LEU A 18 -20.12 -17.60 60.85
C LEU A 18 -18.72 -17.71 60.24
N ASN A 19 -18.65 -18.64 59.28
CA ASN A 19 -17.46 -18.96 58.52
C ASN A 19 -16.84 -17.71 57.88
N ALA A 20 -15.59 -17.44 58.23
CA ALA A 20 -14.74 -16.40 57.64
C ALA A 20 -14.25 -16.72 56.21
N ASN A 21 -15.10 -17.40 55.40
CA ASN A 21 -14.72 -17.80 54.04
C ASN A 21 -15.63 -17.26 52.92
N THR A 22 -16.40 -16.19 53.20
CA THR A 22 -17.32 -15.64 52.15
C THR A 22 -17.04 -14.19 51.78
N ILE A 23 -15.85 -13.64 52.09
CA ILE A 23 -15.48 -12.27 51.69
C ILE A 23 -14.20 -12.27 50.79
N ALA A 24 -13.96 -13.36 50.09
CA ALA A 24 -12.80 -13.43 49.17
C ALA A 24 -13.20 -13.79 47.73
N LEU A 25 -14.45 -13.50 47.29
CA LEU A 25 -14.87 -13.86 45.94
C LEU A 25 -15.65 -12.73 45.22
N ALA A 26 -15.23 -11.50 45.41
CA ALA A 26 -15.80 -10.36 44.67
C ALA A 26 -14.73 -9.39 44.15
N ALA A 27 -13.54 -9.88 43.82
CA ALA A 27 -12.43 -9.07 43.28
C ALA A 27 -11.75 -9.64 42.04
N GLU A 28 -12.41 -10.53 41.30
CA GLU A 28 -11.86 -11.00 40.02
C GLU A 28 -12.97 -11.14 38.98
N THR A 29 -13.47 -10.05 38.45
CA THR A 29 -14.10 -10.02 37.11
C THR A 29 -14.23 -8.59 36.62
N ASN A 30 -13.12 -7.90 36.44
CA ASN A 30 -13.10 -6.71 35.60
C ASN A 30 -12.03 -6.87 34.50
N THR A 31 -12.12 -8.01 33.77
CA THR A 31 -11.23 -8.32 32.65
C THR A 31 -11.62 -7.60 31.36
N SER A 32 -12.70 -6.83 31.40
CA SER A 32 -13.15 -5.96 30.30
C SER A 32 -12.65 -4.53 30.49
N ALA A 33 -11.39 -4.34 30.83
CA ALA A 33 -10.84 -2.99 30.89
C ALA A 33 -10.86 -2.39 29.49
N VAL A 34 -11.87 -1.56 29.25
CA VAL A 34 -11.89 -0.61 28.14
C VAL A 34 -10.68 0.29 28.33
N VAL A 35 -9.84 0.40 27.33
CA VAL A 35 -8.66 1.26 27.37
C VAL A 35 -8.75 2.24 26.22
N GLU A 36 -8.47 3.49 26.50
CA GLU A 36 -8.49 4.58 25.53
C GLU A 36 -7.07 5.05 25.26
N PHE A 37 -6.80 5.36 23.99
CA PHE A 37 -5.53 5.87 23.49
C PHE A 37 -5.77 7.02 22.54
N GLU A 38 -4.88 7.98 22.54
CA GLU A 38 -4.83 8.97 21.46
C GLU A 38 -4.36 8.31 20.17
N GLY A 39 -5.03 8.63 19.07
CA GLY A 39 -4.69 8.16 17.75
C GLY A 39 -4.73 9.28 16.72
N THR A 40 -3.99 9.09 15.66
CA THR A 40 -4.02 9.98 14.49
C THR A 40 -4.44 9.16 13.27
N VAL A 41 -5.41 9.67 12.55
CA VAL A 41 -5.84 9.09 11.29
C VAL A 41 -4.71 9.23 10.27
N VAL A 42 -4.35 8.13 9.63
CA VAL A 42 -3.32 8.06 8.58
C VAL A 42 -3.86 7.30 7.37
N PRO A 43 -3.36 7.56 6.16
CA PRO A 43 -3.81 6.82 4.99
C PRO A 43 -3.41 5.34 5.11
N SER A 44 -4.26 4.44 4.57
CA SER A 44 -3.89 3.03 4.44
C SER A 44 -2.84 2.81 3.35
N ARG A 45 -2.88 3.64 2.30
CA ARG A 45 -1.87 3.70 1.23
C ARG A 45 -1.72 5.14 0.76
N GLU A 46 -0.50 5.51 0.43
CA GLU A 46 -0.16 6.79 -0.16
C GLU A 46 0.87 6.56 -1.27
N ALA A 47 0.72 7.25 -2.37
CA ALA A 47 1.67 7.21 -3.48
C ALA A 47 1.94 8.62 -4.00
N GLU A 48 3.19 8.97 -4.06
CA GLU A 48 3.63 10.11 -4.83
C GLU A 48 3.64 9.76 -6.31
N ILE A 49 2.88 10.49 -7.09
CA ILE A 49 2.82 10.32 -8.54
C ILE A 49 3.96 11.13 -9.14
N THR A 50 4.97 10.42 -9.64
CA THR A 50 6.16 10.99 -10.28
C THR A 50 6.17 10.62 -11.77
N PRO A 51 6.79 11.41 -12.66
CA PRO A 51 6.89 11.04 -14.07
C PRO A 51 7.79 9.81 -14.22
N ILE A 52 7.34 8.83 -14.99
CA ILE A 52 8.14 7.62 -15.36
C ILE A 52 9.04 7.92 -16.55
N VAL A 53 8.67 8.89 -17.38
CA VAL A 53 9.41 9.35 -18.55
C VAL A 53 9.47 10.87 -18.57
N SER A 54 10.57 11.42 -19.09
CA SER A 54 10.67 12.85 -19.34
C SER A 54 9.87 13.23 -20.57
N GLY A 55 9.14 14.34 -20.49
CA GLY A 55 8.30 14.78 -21.59
C GLY A 55 7.57 16.10 -21.33
N TRP A 56 6.87 16.57 -22.35
CA TRP A 56 6.00 17.72 -22.28
C TRP A 56 4.65 17.28 -21.70
N LEU A 57 4.25 17.81 -20.52
CA LEU A 57 2.96 17.54 -19.91
C LEU A 57 1.88 18.34 -20.65
N GLU A 58 0.91 17.63 -21.24
CA GLU A 58 -0.21 18.24 -21.96
C GLU A 58 -1.41 18.48 -21.06
N ASN A 59 -1.87 17.42 -20.37
CA ASN A 59 -3.11 17.47 -19.60
C ASN A 59 -2.95 16.92 -18.19
N ILE A 60 -3.71 17.51 -17.27
CA ILE A 60 -3.97 17.03 -15.91
C ILE A 60 -5.46 16.68 -15.83
N ASN A 61 -5.79 15.38 -15.72
CA ASN A 61 -7.16 14.88 -15.88
C ASN A 61 -7.89 14.71 -14.53
N PHE A 62 -7.55 15.47 -13.53
CA PHE A 62 -8.23 15.49 -12.24
C PHE A 62 -8.24 16.88 -11.63
N VAL A 63 -9.10 17.09 -10.65
CA VAL A 63 -9.13 18.29 -9.81
C VAL A 63 -8.73 17.98 -8.36
N PRO A 64 -8.24 18.95 -7.58
CA PRO A 64 -7.93 18.75 -6.16
C PRO A 64 -9.09 18.14 -5.39
N GLY A 65 -8.82 17.10 -4.60
CA GLY A 65 -9.83 16.41 -3.81
C GLY A 65 -10.73 15.44 -4.59
N GLN A 66 -10.51 15.25 -5.88
CA GLN A 66 -11.26 14.28 -6.67
C GLN A 66 -10.91 12.85 -6.26
N ILE A 67 -11.94 12.01 -6.17
CA ILE A 67 -11.78 10.56 -6.03
C ILE A 67 -11.56 9.97 -7.41
N VAL A 68 -10.47 9.22 -7.56
CA VAL A 68 -10.13 8.49 -8.77
C VAL A 68 -10.15 6.99 -8.50
N ARG A 69 -10.40 6.20 -9.54
CA ARG A 69 -10.34 4.74 -9.51
C ARG A 69 -9.00 4.26 -10.02
N LYS A 70 -8.57 3.08 -9.58
CA LYS A 70 -7.40 2.42 -10.15
C LYS A 70 -7.55 2.33 -11.68
N GLY A 71 -6.53 2.82 -12.39
CA GLY A 71 -6.47 2.84 -13.85
C GLY A 71 -6.97 4.14 -14.49
N ASP A 72 -7.58 5.05 -13.74
CA ASP A 72 -7.96 6.36 -14.26
C ASP A 72 -6.71 7.13 -14.70
N VAL A 73 -6.83 7.85 -15.82
CA VAL A 73 -5.72 8.66 -16.35
C VAL A 73 -5.60 9.92 -15.51
N LEU A 74 -4.40 10.13 -14.95
CA LEU A 74 -4.07 11.29 -14.12
C LEU A 74 -3.34 12.38 -14.92
N PHE A 75 -2.31 11.99 -15.66
CA PHE A 75 -1.48 12.91 -16.44
C PHE A 75 -1.25 12.35 -17.84
N GLU A 76 -1.28 13.23 -18.82
CA GLU A 76 -0.97 12.89 -20.19
C GLU A 76 0.19 13.74 -20.70
N PHE A 77 1.19 13.06 -21.23
CA PHE A 77 2.33 13.66 -21.88
C PHE A 77 2.16 13.64 -23.39
N HIS A 78 2.84 14.54 -24.08
CA HIS A 78 2.83 14.65 -25.54
C HIS A 78 3.30 13.36 -26.21
N LYS A 79 2.38 12.64 -26.85
CA LYS A 79 2.59 11.26 -27.36
C LYS A 79 3.23 11.23 -28.76
N LEU A 80 3.11 12.29 -29.55
CA LEU A 80 3.52 12.30 -30.95
C LEU A 80 4.98 11.88 -31.19
N PRO A 81 5.98 12.36 -30.42
CA PRO A 81 7.37 11.92 -30.62
C PRO A 81 7.55 10.40 -30.43
N SER A 82 6.88 9.82 -29.43
CA SER A 82 6.95 8.36 -29.17
C SER A 82 6.24 7.55 -30.26
N GLN A 83 5.11 8.04 -30.77
CA GLN A 83 4.40 7.42 -31.90
C GLN A 83 5.26 7.42 -33.17
N LEU A 84 5.99 8.51 -33.45
CA LEU A 84 6.89 8.59 -34.58
C LEU A 84 8.11 7.64 -34.46
N ARG A 85 8.63 7.44 -33.22
CA ARG A 85 9.67 6.44 -32.96
C ARG A 85 9.18 5.03 -33.22
N ILE A 86 7.96 4.68 -32.89
CA ILE A 86 7.37 3.37 -33.21
C ILE A 86 7.28 3.20 -34.72
N LYS A 87 6.74 4.19 -35.45
CA LYS A 87 6.69 4.11 -36.93
C LYS A 87 8.05 3.94 -37.58
N LEU A 88 9.09 4.60 -37.05
CA LEU A 88 10.47 4.41 -37.54
C LEU A 88 10.95 2.99 -37.27
N ALA A 89 10.71 2.45 -36.08
CA ALA A 89 11.10 1.08 -35.73
C ALA A 89 10.35 0.03 -36.59
N GLU A 90 9.07 0.27 -36.87
CA GLU A 90 8.27 -0.58 -37.77
C GLU A 90 8.86 -0.59 -39.21
N ALA A 91 9.28 0.57 -39.71
CA ALA A 91 9.95 0.64 -41.01
C ALA A 91 11.32 -0.12 -41.03
N GLN A 92 12.05 -0.06 -39.90
CA GLN A 92 13.28 -0.84 -39.73
C GLN A 92 12.99 -2.34 -39.69
N LEU A 93 11.94 -2.80 -39.03
CA LEU A 93 11.50 -4.19 -39.05
C LEU A 93 11.14 -4.64 -40.48
N ALA A 94 10.43 -3.82 -41.24
CA ALA A 94 10.09 -4.15 -42.62
C ALA A 94 11.33 -4.33 -43.49
N ALA A 95 12.34 -3.48 -43.32
CA ALA A 95 13.65 -3.62 -44.02
C ALA A 95 14.40 -4.89 -43.58
N ALA A 96 14.40 -5.22 -42.29
CA ALA A 96 15.01 -6.45 -41.76
C ALA A 96 14.31 -7.70 -42.30
N LEU A 97 13.00 -7.74 -42.37
CA LEU A 97 12.23 -8.84 -42.96
C LEU A 97 12.52 -9.03 -44.46
N ALA A 98 12.65 -7.94 -45.21
CA ALA A 98 13.04 -8.02 -46.63
C ALA A 98 14.44 -8.60 -46.79
N SER A 99 15.38 -8.26 -45.91
CA SER A 99 16.73 -8.83 -45.87
C SER A 99 16.70 -10.32 -45.52
N LEU A 100 15.95 -10.74 -44.54
CA LEU A 100 15.76 -12.15 -44.16
C LEU A 100 15.17 -12.95 -45.30
N ASN A 101 14.12 -12.48 -45.97
CA ASN A 101 13.52 -13.14 -47.12
C ASN A 101 14.56 -13.35 -48.26
N SER A 102 15.42 -12.35 -48.50
CA SER A 102 16.52 -12.47 -49.47
C SER A 102 17.53 -13.54 -49.07
N ALA A 103 17.94 -13.57 -47.79
CA ALA A 103 18.89 -14.55 -47.26
C ALA A 103 18.31 -15.98 -47.28
N GLU A 104 17.02 -16.14 -46.91
CA GLU A 104 16.31 -17.43 -47.00
C GLU A 104 16.23 -17.96 -48.43
N ALA A 105 15.93 -17.10 -49.40
CA ALA A 105 15.93 -17.48 -50.81
C ALA A 105 17.34 -17.91 -51.33
N LYS A 106 18.41 -17.26 -50.82
CA LYS A 106 19.79 -17.65 -51.10
C LYS A 106 20.13 -19.02 -50.52
N LEU A 107 19.77 -19.23 -49.22
CA LEU A 107 20.00 -20.52 -48.54
C LEU A 107 19.23 -21.66 -49.20
N ALA A 108 17.96 -21.42 -49.59
CA ALA A 108 17.16 -22.42 -50.30
C ALA A 108 17.78 -22.82 -51.62
N ARG A 109 18.35 -21.87 -52.41
CA ARG A 109 19.10 -22.16 -53.63
C ARG A 109 20.36 -22.95 -53.33
N ALA A 110 21.18 -22.56 -52.35
CA ALA A 110 22.40 -23.23 -51.95
C ALA A 110 22.09 -24.69 -51.48
N THR A 111 21.01 -24.90 -50.75
CA THR A 111 20.56 -26.24 -50.33
C THR A 111 20.26 -27.15 -51.53
N LYS A 112 19.52 -26.65 -52.53
CA LYS A 112 19.24 -27.42 -53.76
C LYS A 112 20.48 -27.74 -54.56
N LEU A 113 21.44 -26.84 -54.64
CA LEU A 113 22.71 -27.06 -55.38
C LEU A 113 23.65 -28.00 -54.63
N LYS A 114 23.67 -27.91 -53.28
CA LYS A 114 24.44 -28.84 -52.42
C LYS A 114 23.97 -30.28 -52.56
N SER A 115 22.65 -30.51 -52.64
CA SER A 115 22.10 -31.86 -52.85
C SER A 115 22.48 -32.48 -54.20
N ARG A 116 22.95 -31.65 -55.15
CA ARG A 116 23.44 -32.05 -56.49
C ARG A 116 24.98 -32.01 -56.59
N ASN A 117 25.72 -31.80 -55.49
CA ASN A 117 27.15 -31.61 -55.40
C ASN A 117 27.71 -30.48 -56.30
N ILE A 118 26.92 -29.40 -56.53
CA ILE A 118 27.29 -28.28 -57.40
C ILE A 118 27.92 -27.13 -56.62
N VAL A 119 27.67 -27.05 -55.29
CA VAL A 119 28.15 -25.97 -54.42
C VAL A 119 29.06 -26.54 -53.34
N SER A 120 30.10 -25.78 -52.95
CA SER A 120 30.98 -26.17 -51.85
C SER A 120 30.28 -26.15 -50.49
N VAL A 121 30.77 -26.93 -49.53
CA VAL A 121 30.26 -26.89 -48.13
C VAL A 121 30.43 -25.50 -47.54
N ALA A 122 31.54 -24.82 -47.83
CA ALA A 122 31.82 -23.47 -47.35
C ALA A 122 30.78 -22.44 -47.84
N ASP A 123 30.37 -22.50 -49.13
CA ASP A 123 29.36 -21.58 -49.68
C ASP A 123 27.97 -21.81 -49.06
N PHE A 124 27.64 -23.09 -48.81
CA PHE A 124 26.40 -23.42 -48.08
C PHE A 124 26.41 -22.89 -46.66
N ASP A 125 27.50 -23.09 -45.92
CA ASP A 125 27.67 -22.62 -44.55
C ASP A 125 27.64 -21.09 -44.49
N LEU A 126 28.21 -20.40 -45.46
CA LEU A 126 28.12 -18.94 -45.58
C LEU A 126 26.67 -18.47 -45.81
N ALA A 127 25.91 -19.14 -46.68
CA ALA A 127 24.51 -18.81 -46.93
C ALA A 127 23.63 -19.03 -45.65
N LYS A 128 23.94 -20.09 -44.90
CA LYS A 128 23.28 -20.38 -43.63
C LYS A 128 23.58 -19.29 -42.57
N ALA A 129 24.86 -18.95 -42.42
CA ALA A 129 25.27 -17.89 -41.47
C ALA A 129 24.63 -16.52 -41.83
N ALA A 130 24.54 -16.20 -43.13
CA ALA A 130 23.89 -14.96 -43.58
C ALA A 130 22.38 -14.93 -43.25
N ARG A 131 21.69 -16.08 -43.37
CA ARG A 131 20.28 -16.21 -42.98
C ARG A 131 20.12 -16.05 -41.46
N ASP A 132 20.95 -16.75 -40.69
CA ASP A 132 20.88 -16.70 -39.21
C ASP A 132 21.18 -15.28 -38.69
N MET A 133 22.11 -14.55 -39.34
CA MET A 133 22.38 -13.14 -39.06
C MET A 133 21.18 -12.24 -39.39
N ALA A 134 20.53 -12.44 -40.54
CA ALA A 134 19.35 -11.66 -40.93
C ALA A 134 18.17 -11.91 -40.00
N ASP A 135 17.99 -13.15 -39.51
CA ASP A 135 16.99 -13.53 -38.53
C ASP A 135 17.23 -12.80 -37.17
N ALA A 136 18.46 -12.78 -36.70
CA ALA A 136 18.83 -12.03 -35.48
C ALA A 136 18.56 -10.52 -35.61
N ILE A 137 18.72 -9.92 -36.79
CA ILE A 137 18.39 -8.51 -37.04
C ILE A 137 16.88 -8.27 -36.95
N VAL A 138 16.07 -9.22 -37.45
CA VAL A 138 14.59 -9.15 -37.29
C VAL A 138 14.20 -9.17 -35.82
N GLU A 139 14.77 -10.07 -35.01
CA GLU A 139 14.49 -10.12 -33.59
C GLU A 139 14.92 -8.83 -32.85
N GLN A 140 16.06 -8.25 -33.21
CA GLN A 140 16.51 -6.95 -32.72
C GLN A 140 15.51 -5.83 -33.05
N ALA A 141 15.00 -5.80 -34.29
CA ALA A 141 14.03 -4.80 -34.72
C ALA A 141 12.69 -4.93 -33.95
N LYS A 142 12.22 -6.16 -33.71
CA LYS A 142 11.04 -6.42 -32.88
C LYS A 142 11.22 -5.89 -31.47
N ALA A 143 12.34 -6.23 -30.81
CA ALA A 143 12.64 -5.74 -29.45
C ALA A 143 12.70 -4.20 -29.41
N THR A 144 13.14 -3.54 -30.47
CA THR A 144 13.15 -2.07 -30.55
C THR A 144 11.73 -1.50 -30.60
N ILE A 145 10.81 -2.16 -31.32
CA ILE A 145 9.38 -1.77 -31.33
C ILE A 145 8.79 -1.89 -29.91
N ASP A 146 9.05 -3.01 -29.24
CA ASP A 146 8.52 -3.27 -27.89
C ASP A 146 9.00 -2.21 -26.88
N LEU A 147 10.29 -1.84 -26.93
CA LEU A 147 10.85 -0.78 -26.11
C LEU A 147 10.18 0.59 -26.36
N ASN A 148 9.97 0.94 -27.65
CA ASN A 148 9.30 2.19 -28.00
C ASN A 148 7.81 2.18 -27.61
N ALA A 149 7.14 1.03 -27.71
CA ALA A 149 5.75 0.85 -27.28
C ALA A 149 5.62 1.01 -25.77
N LEU A 150 6.54 0.45 -24.97
CA LEU A 150 6.62 0.67 -23.53
C LEU A 150 6.77 2.16 -23.21
N GLY A 151 7.68 2.87 -23.90
CA GLY A 151 7.86 4.31 -23.77
C GLY A 151 6.58 5.10 -24.09
N LEU A 152 5.81 4.69 -25.09
CA LEU A 152 4.52 5.31 -25.40
C LEU A 152 3.47 5.07 -24.32
N MET A 153 3.40 3.87 -23.77
CA MET A 153 2.49 3.56 -22.63
C MET A 153 2.80 4.44 -21.42
N GLN A 154 4.07 4.66 -21.13
CA GLN A 154 4.52 5.48 -20.01
C GLN A 154 4.24 6.99 -20.17
N MET A 155 3.86 7.44 -21.38
CA MET A 155 3.38 8.83 -21.61
C MET A 155 2.00 9.11 -21.02
N THR A 156 1.33 8.08 -20.48
CA THR A 156 0.05 8.21 -19.77
C THR A 156 0.24 7.68 -18.36
N GLN A 157 0.14 8.56 -17.38
CA GLN A 157 0.23 8.20 -15.96
C GLN A 157 -1.17 7.87 -15.46
N ILE A 158 -1.33 6.68 -14.88
CA ILE A 158 -2.59 6.19 -14.36
C ILE A 158 -2.55 6.01 -12.84
N ALA A 159 -3.71 6.05 -12.21
CA ALA A 159 -3.85 5.81 -10.78
C ALA A 159 -3.48 4.36 -10.41
N PRO A 160 -2.50 4.11 -9.53
CA PRO A 160 -2.08 2.76 -9.14
C PRO A 160 -3.11 2.05 -8.23
N PHE A 161 -3.95 2.81 -7.55
CA PHE A 161 -5.06 2.34 -6.73
C PHE A 161 -6.14 3.43 -6.67
N SER A 162 -7.33 3.08 -6.17
CA SER A 162 -8.42 4.04 -5.98
C SER A 162 -8.19 4.88 -4.73
N GLY A 163 -8.39 6.20 -4.83
CA GLY A 163 -8.14 7.13 -3.73
C GLY A 163 -8.48 8.56 -4.07
N MET A 164 -8.10 9.47 -3.23
CA MET A 164 -8.30 10.91 -3.41
C MET A 164 -7.00 11.57 -3.85
N MET A 165 -7.08 12.43 -4.85
CA MET A 165 -5.97 13.20 -5.37
C MET A 165 -5.71 14.45 -4.52
N SER A 166 -4.44 14.75 -4.30
CA SER A 166 -4.01 16.06 -3.83
C SER A 166 -4.24 17.13 -4.91
N GLU A 167 -3.87 18.37 -4.59
CA GLU A 167 -3.67 19.38 -5.63
C GLU A 167 -2.51 18.96 -6.56
N PRO A 168 -2.57 19.31 -7.86
CA PRO A 168 -1.42 19.14 -8.74
C PRO A 168 -0.27 20.06 -8.32
N LEU A 169 0.91 19.47 -8.11
CA LEU A 169 2.13 20.20 -7.75
C LEU A 169 2.88 20.73 -8.99
N VAL A 170 2.37 20.42 -10.17
CA VAL A 170 2.91 20.82 -11.47
C VAL A 170 1.83 21.51 -12.32
N LYS A 171 2.27 22.22 -13.34
CA LYS A 171 1.38 22.91 -14.30
C LYS A 171 1.46 22.21 -15.64
N GLU A 172 0.35 22.24 -16.38
CA GLU A 172 0.28 21.85 -17.80
C GLU A 172 1.17 22.71 -18.68
N ASN A 173 1.38 22.26 -19.92
CA ASN A 173 2.13 22.97 -20.95
C ASN A 173 3.58 23.26 -20.51
N GLY A 174 4.24 22.29 -19.88
CA GLY A 174 5.62 22.41 -19.46
C GLY A 174 6.37 21.09 -19.51
N TRP A 175 7.69 21.19 -19.73
CA TRP A 175 8.58 20.02 -19.68
C TRP A 175 8.69 19.50 -18.26
N LYS A 176 8.58 18.18 -18.10
CA LYS A 176 8.82 17.47 -16.84
C LYS A 176 9.94 16.45 -17.06
N ASP A 177 10.87 16.42 -16.11
CA ASP A 177 12.03 15.55 -16.18
C ASP A 177 12.01 14.53 -15.03
N ILE A 178 12.40 13.28 -15.31
CA ILE A 178 12.55 12.19 -14.33
C ILE A 178 13.65 12.53 -13.31
N GLY A 179 14.67 13.28 -13.74
CA GLY A 179 15.87 13.60 -12.99
C GLY A 179 15.98 15.06 -12.55
N GLY A 180 14.88 15.71 -12.09
CA GLY A 180 14.99 17.04 -11.48
C GLY A 180 16.14 17.08 -10.48
N SER A 181 16.78 18.22 -10.26
CA SER A 181 18.09 18.46 -9.58
C SER A 181 18.35 17.77 -8.22
N GLY A 182 17.79 16.59 -7.98
CA GLY A 182 17.96 15.75 -6.80
C GLY A 182 17.57 14.30 -7.10
N ARG A 183 17.99 13.37 -6.25
CA ARG A 183 17.69 11.92 -6.33
C ARG A 183 16.20 11.59 -6.26
N ASP A 184 15.38 12.55 -5.87
CA ASP A 184 13.94 12.41 -5.73
C ASP A 184 13.30 13.13 -6.93
N GLY A 185 12.70 12.37 -7.85
CA GLY A 185 12.00 12.90 -9.03
C GLY A 185 10.97 13.97 -8.63
N ILE A 186 10.49 14.75 -9.60
CA ILE A 186 9.45 15.76 -9.34
C ILE A 186 8.16 15.05 -8.98
N THR A 187 7.67 15.22 -7.73
CA THR A 187 6.32 14.79 -7.35
C THR A 187 5.31 15.66 -8.09
N MET A 188 4.46 15.04 -8.90
CA MET A 188 3.41 15.76 -9.66
C MET A 188 2.11 15.89 -8.88
N ALA A 189 1.77 14.91 -8.06
CA ALA A 189 0.64 14.90 -7.14
C ALA A 189 0.79 13.75 -6.14
N VAL A 190 -0.05 13.74 -5.11
CA VAL A 190 -0.15 12.63 -4.14
C VAL A 190 -1.52 11.97 -4.27
N LEU A 191 -1.53 10.65 -4.35
CA LEU A 191 -2.74 9.85 -4.32
C LEU A 191 -2.85 9.15 -2.97
N THR A 192 -3.95 9.39 -2.26
CA THR A 192 -4.16 8.90 -0.89
C THR A 192 -5.38 8.00 -0.83
N GLN A 193 -5.22 6.76 -0.37
CA GLN A 193 -6.32 5.85 -0.12
C GLN A 193 -7.00 6.19 1.20
N LEU A 194 -8.30 6.48 1.16
CA LEU A 194 -9.10 6.88 2.31
C LEU A 194 -10.04 5.79 2.81
N ASP A 195 -10.30 4.75 2.01
CA ASP A 195 -11.09 3.58 2.38
C ASP A 195 -10.40 2.30 1.88
N PRO A 196 -10.04 1.38 2.78
CA PRO A 196 -10.04 1.55 4.24
C PRO A 196 -9.05 2.64 4.70
N ILE A 197 -9.28 3.18 5.90
CA ILE A 197 -8.41 4.16 6.55
C ILE A 197 -7.72 3.54 7.76
N TRP A 198 -6.56 4.03 8.12
CA TRP A 198 -5.86 3.57 9.31
C TRP A 198 -5.84 4.63 10.40
N VAL A 199 -5.76 4.17 11.63
CA VAL A 199 -5.46 5.01 12.80
C VAL A 199 -4.18 4.49 13.44
N ALA A 200 -3.19 5.35 13.52
CA ALA A 200 -1.95 5.08 14.23
C ALA A 200 -2.08 5.56 15.67
N SER A 201 -1.73 4.73 16.63
CA SER A 201 -1.77 5.04 18.05
C SER A 201 -0.54 4.50 18.77
N GLU A 202 -0.22 5.05 19.90
CA GLU A 202 0.89 4.64 20.76
C GLU A 202 0.37 3.98 22.02
N VAL A 203 0.73 2.71 22.21
CA VAL A 203 0.28 1.90 23.33
C VAL A 203 1.42 1.73 24.34
N PRO A 204 1.22 2.09 25.62
CA PRO A 204 2.22 1.88 26.68
C PRO A 204 2.57 0.40 26.87
N TYR A 205 3.81 0.11 27.24
CA TYR A 205 4.30 -1.25 27.52
C TYR A 205 3.41 -2.00 28.52
N SER A 206 2.92 -1.33 29.55
CA SER A 206 2.08 -1.95 30.59
C SER A 206 0.77 -2.55 30.03
N ILE A 207 0.20 -1.93 29.00
CA ILE A 207 -1.03 -2.41 28.35
C ILE A 207 -0.67 -3.49 27.31
N TYR A 208 0.38 -3.28 26.52
CA TYR A 208 0.89 -4.28 25.59
C TYR A 208 1.14 -5.62 26.30
N ILE A 209 1.89 -5.62 27.41
CA ILE A 209 2.22 -6.87 28.11
C ILE A 209 1.00 -7.55 28.76
N LYS A 210 0.01 -6.76 29.25
CA LYS A 210 -1.24 -7.32 29.74
C LYS A 210 -2.00 -8.06 28.64
N ARG A 211 -2.15 -7.45 27.46
CA ARG A 211 -2.80 -8.09 26.31
C ARG A 211 -2.02 -9.32 25.83
N ARG A 212 -0.70 -9.22 25.79
CA ARG A 212 0.20 -10.33 25.39
C ARG A 212 0.10 -11.54 26.33
N LYS A 213 -0.10 -11.31 27.64
CA LYS A 213 -0.33 -12.40 28.60
C LYS A 213 -1.66 -13.12 28.36
N ILE A 214 -2.71 -12.39 27.92
CA ILE A 214 -4.02 -12.97 27.60
C ILE A 214 -3.96 -13.79 26.31
N PHE A 215 -3.46 -13.19 25.24
CA PHE A 215 -3.55 -13.76 23.89
C PHE A 215 -2.31 -14.56 23.45
N LYS A 216 -1.19 -14.49 24.16
CA LYS A 216 0.09 -15.18 23.93
C LYS A 216 0.82 -14.77 22.65
N THR A 217 0.12 -14.38 21.58
CA THR A 217 0.71 -13.93 20.30
C THR A 217 0.14 -12.59 19.87
N ASP A 218 0.88 -11.84 19.04
CA ASP A 218 0.40 -10.55 18.52
C ASP A 218 -0.76 -10.74 17.54
N GLU A 219 -0.73 -11.82 16.77
CA GLU A 219 -1.82 -12.19 15.86
C GLU A 219 -3.12 -12.51 16.62
N ALA A 220 -3.02 -13.27 17.71
CA ALA A 220 -4.17 -13.56 18.57
C ALA A 220 -4.68 -12.29 19.26
N THR A 221 -3.77 -11.37 19.66
CA THR A 221 -4.15 -10.05 20.18
C THR A 221 -4.90 -9.24 19.12
N ALA A 222 -4.44 -9.23 17.88
CA ALA A 222 -5.09 -8.52 16.78
C ALA A 222 -6.52 -9.03 16.53
N LYS A 223 -6.74 -10.33 16.63
CA LYS A 223 -8.08 -10.95 16.47
C LYS A 223 -8.97 -10.80 17.70
N GLY A 224 -8.37 -10.73 18.88
CA GLY A 224 -9.09 -10.68 20.17
C GLY A 224 -9.44 -9.28 20.65
N VAL A 225 -9.15 -8.24 19.87
CA VAL A 225 -9.40 -6.84 20.24
C VAL A 225 -10.29 -6.18 19.19
N VAL A 226 -11.36 -5.54 19.66
CA VAL A 226 -12.22 -4.67 18.83
C VAL A 226 -11.92 -3.22 19.18
N LEU A 227 -11.83 -2.40 18.15
CA LEU A 227 -11.48 -0.99 18.26
C LEU A 227 -12.63 -0.11 17.82
N GLN A 228 -12.89 0.95 18.54
CA GLN A 228 -13.86 2.00 18.21
C GLN A 228 -13.17 3.36 18.21
N ILE A 229 -13.60 4.25 17.32
CA ILE A 229 -13.12 5.62 17.26
C ILE A 229 -14.12 6.52 17.98
N ILE A 230 -13.62 7.39 18.84
CA ILE A 230 -14.34 8.55 19.37
C ILE A 230 -13.78 9.77 18.63
N LEU A 231 -14.66 10.45 17.93
CA LEU A 231 -14.34 11.68 17.19
C LEU A 231 -14.09 12.85 18.16
N PRO A 232 -13.43 13.95 17.71
CA PRO A 232 -13.15 15.10 18.57
C PRO A 232 -14.38 15.73 19.22
N GLY A 233 -15.57 15.57 18.64
CA GLY A 233 -16.85 16.00 19.19
C GLY A 233 -17.43 15.08 20.28
N GLY A 234 -16.79 13.95 20.59
CA GLY A 234 -17.28 12.95 21.53
C GLY A 234 -18.22 11.91 20.90
N GLU A 235 -18.54 12.02 19.63
CA GLU A 235 -19.35 11.06 18.88
C GLU A 235 -18.56 9.77 18.60
N ILE A 236 -19.25 8.63 18.68
CA ILE A 236 -18.67 7.33 18.35
C ILE A 236 -18.80 7.12 16.83
N TYR A 237 -17.69 6.83 16.18
CA TYR A 237 -17.67 6.46 14.76
C TYR A 237 -18.43 5.13 14.53
N PRO A 238 -19.32 5.04 13.53
CA PRO A 238 -20.25 3.90 13.42
C PRO A 238 -19.59 2.57 13.05
N HIS A 239 -18.38 2.60 12.47
CA HIS A 239 -17.67 1.39 12.05
C HIS A 239 -16.64 0.97 13.10
N GLU A 240 -16.69 -0.29 13.49
CA GLU A 240 -15.66 -0.89 14.34
C GLU A 240 -14.41 -1.18 13.51
N GLY A 241 -13.26 -1.04 14.17
CA GLY A 241 -11.97 -1.30 13.56
C GLY A 241 -11.33 -2.57 14.08
N ARG A 242 -10.38 -3.06 13.31
CA ARG A 242 -9.52 -4.19 13.66
C ARG A 242 -8.08 -3.74 13.83
N LEU A 243 -7.36 -4.32 14.77
CA LEU A 243 -5.93 -4.13 14.89
C LEU A 243 -5.25 -4.86 13.73
N ILE A 244 -4.40 -4.15 12.97
CA ILE A 244 -3.66 -4.74 11.84
C ILE A 244 -2.36 -5.34 12.33
N SER A 245 -1.60 -4.54 13.08
CA SER A 245 -0.26 -4.91 13.54
C SER A 245 0.14 -4.09 14.75
N GLY A 246 0.92 -4.69 15.63
CA GLY A 246 1.77 -3.98 16.60
C GLY A 246 3.08 -3.59 15.94
N GLY A 247 3.71 -2.51 16.42
CA GLY A 247 5.01 -2.07 15.96
C GLY A 247 6.11 -3.13 16.24
N TYR A 248 7.19 -3.05 15.49
CA TYR A 248 8.33 -3.96 15.64
C TYR A 248 9.30 -3.52 16.76
N LYS A 249 9.18 -2.30 17.26
CA LYS A 249 10.02 -1.75 18.34
C LYS A 249 9.22 -0.82 19.24
N PHE A 250 9.68 -0.71 20.49
CA PHE A 250 9.27 0.35 21.41
C PHE A 250 10.09 1.61 21.14
N ASP A 251 9.45 2.74 21.35
CA ASP A 251 10.15 4.01 21.43
C ASP A 251 10.99 4.02 22.72
N GLU A 252 12.25 4.42 22.63
CA GLU A 252 13.22 4.33 23.74
C GLU A 252 12.92 5.32 24.86
N ASP A 253 12.39 6.49 24.52
CA ASP A 253 12.12 7.56 25.48
C ASP A 253 10.76 7.38 26.17
N THR A 254 9.73 7.02 25.41
CA THR A 254 8.35 6.95 25.88
C THR A 254 7.91 5.57 26.33
N GLN A 255 8.68 4.52 26.00
CA GLN A 255 8.35 3.10 26.24
C GLN A 255 6.97 2.72 25.70
N LYS A 256 6.58 3.32 24.58
CA LYS A 256 5.35 3.02 23.85
C LYS A 256 5.63 2.28 22.56
N ILE A 257 4.70 1.44 22.15
CA ILE A 257 4.74 0.75 20.87
C ILE A 257 3.68 1.34 19.94
N LYS A 258 4.07 1.65 18.71
CA LYS A 258 3.14 2.15 17.69
C LYS A 258 2.30 0.99 17.15
N VAL A 259 1.01 1.17 17.09
CA VAL A 259 0.05 0.20 16.56
C VAL A 259 -0.80 0.84 15.47
N TRP A 260 -1.29 0.03 14.55
CA TRP A 260 -2.19 0.47 13.48
C TRP A 260 -3.49 -0.29 13.53
N ALA A 261 -4.57 0.45 13.47
CA ALA A 261 -5.92 -0.06 13.38
C ALA A 261 -6.55 0.32 12.04
N GLU A 262 -7.25 -0.60 11.42
CA GLU A 262 -7.95 -0.39 10.15
C GLU A 262 -9.45 -0.21 10.40
N PHE A 263 -10.03 0.77 9.72
CA PHE A 263 -11.45 1.09 9.76
C PHE A 263 -12.00 1.24 8.35
N ALA A 264 -13.21 0.76 8.12
CA ALA A 264 -13.98 1.13 6.93
C ALA A 264 -14.32 2.63 6.99
N ASN A 265 -14.24 3.32 5.85
CA ASN A 265 -14.51 4.76 5.77
C ASN A 265 -15.31 5.09 4.49
N PRO A 266 -16.49 4.47 4.29
CA PRO A 266 -17.26 4.60 3.05
C PRO A 266 -17.71 6.03 2.77
N ASP A 267 -18.05 6.79 3.82
CA ASP A 267 -18.47 8.18 3.72
C ASP A 267 -17.30 9.17 3.68
N LEU A 268 -16.06 8.66 3.71
CA LEU A 268 -14.83 9.43 3.69
C LEU A 268 -14.78 10.52 4.78
N LEU A 269 -15.44 10.28 5.91
CA LEU A 269 -15.51 11.20 7.05
C LEU A 269 -14.14 11.35 7.73
N LEU A 270 -13.43 10.23 7.87
CA LEU A 270 -12.09 10.23 8.44
C LEU A 270 -11.08 10.69 7.39
N ARG A 271 -10.27 11.68 7.77
CA ARG A 271 -9.22 12.24 6.90
C ARG A 271 -7.87 12.14 7.60
N PRO A 272 -6.78 11.88 6.85
CA PRO A 272 -5.43 11.90 7.42
C PRO A 272 -5.15 13.19 8.18
N GLY A 273 -4.48 13.06 9.33
CA GLY A 273 -4.18 14.17 10.23
C GLY A 273 -5.23 14.43 11.31
N LEU A 274 -6.45 13.86 11.20
CA LEU A 274 -7.45 13.99 12.24
C LEU A 274 -6.98 13.25 13.51
N LYS A 275 -7.00 13.93 14.65
CA LYS A 275 -6.75 13.32 15.95
C LYS A 275 -8.04 12.74 16.51
N VAL A 276 -7.98 11.51 16.97
CA VAL A 276 -9.14 10.75 17.49
C VAL A 276 -8.74 10.01 18.75
N THR A 277 -9.73 9.56 19.54
CA THR A 277 -9.50 8.63 20.65
C THR A 277 -9.88 7.22 20.20
N LEU A 278 -8.94 6.29 20.28
CA LEU A 278 -9.19 4.87 20.07
C LEU A 278 -9.61 4.23 21.38
N ARG A 279 -10.80 3.66 21.39
CA ARG A 279 -11.31 2.82 22.48
C ARG A 279 -11.11 1.36 22.13
N SER A 280 -10.34 0.65 22.95
CA SER A 280 -10.04 -0.77 22.78
C SER A 280 -10.80 -1.60 23.78
N ARG A 281 -11.57 -2.60 23.33
CA ARG A 281 -12.21 -3.61 24.16
C ARG A 281 -11.80 -5.02 23.71
N LEU A 282 -11.88 -5.97 24.63
CA LEU A 282 -11.73 -7.38 24.24
C LEU A 282 -12.95 -7.80 23.41
N ALA A 283 -12.71 -8.53 22.34
CA ALA A 283 -13.80 -9.23 21.65
C ALA A 283 -14.43 -10.18 22.65
N THR A 284 -15.72 -10.01 22.91
CA THR A 284 -16.48 -11.02 23.66
C THR A 284 -16.45 -12.30 22.82
N SER A 285 -15.71 -13.31 23.29
CA SER A 285 -15.86 -14.65 22.73
C SER A 285 -17.31 -15.06 22.98
N ASN A 286 -18.12 -15.08 21.91
CA ASN A 286 -19.30 -15.92 21.93
C ASN A 286 -18.75 -17.36 21.88
N PRO A 287 -18.98 -18.22 22.85
CA PRO A 287 -18.66 -19.61 22.74
C PRO A 287 -19.76 -20.22 21.87
N ASP A 288 -19.43 -20.48 20.58
CA ASP A 288 -20.13 -21.50 19.81
C ASP A 288 -19.52 -22.87 20.09
#